data_4e102244a2d3290b544c1285c3d8581f
#
_entry.id   4e102244a2d3290b544c1285c3d8581f
#
_cell.length_a   1.000
_cell.length_b   1.000
_cell.length_c   1.000
_cell.angle_alpha   90.00
_cell.angle_beta   90.00
_cell.angle_gamma   90.00
#
_symmetry.space_group_name_H-M   'P 1'
#
loop_
_entity.id
_entity.type
_entity.pdbx_description
1 polymer ?
#
loop_
_entity_poly.entity_id
_entity_poly.type
_entity_poly.pdbx_seq_one_letter_code
_entity_poly.pdbx_strand_id
1 'polypeptide(L)'
;IVGPGIEYDGEHMCDQYFGHNARTGGGMYILKNFATNPQKVNIMSGITVPSGTNMGQLMTTGTFLSPDLSYDGKTIVFAWSSGGKEKWARKNRFNIFKINIDGTGIKRLTDEDHDDIHPCWLPSGRIAFISTRRGGYGRCHQRPVPNYTLYSMKSDGTDIICLSYHETNEFHPSVMNDGRLVYTRWDYIDRDLAAAHHIWVCNPDGTNPRSYHGNYALPFNTIEKFGIPDGRGQRPWAEYNARAIPGSSKLIAVAGPHHGQSFGSIILINQDIPDD
;
A
#
# COMPACT_ATOMS: atom_id res chain seq x y z
N ILE A 1 -3.61 -14.27 -3.81
CA ILE A 1 -3.41 -13.78 -5.18
C ILE A 1 -4.58 -12.85 -5.50
N VAL A 2 -4.29 -11.67 -5.92
CA VAL A 2 -5.26 -10.69 -6.40
C VAL A 2 -5.37 -10.85 -7.92
N GLY A 3 -6.57 -10.69 -8.47
CA GLY A 3 -6.83 -10.76 -9.91
C GLY A 3 -6.11 -9.66 -10.69
N PRO A 4 -6.46 -9.40 -11.96
CA PRO A 4 -5.70 -8.49 -12.80
C PRO A 4 -5.46 -7.19 -12.04
N GLY A 5 -4.19 -6.83 -11.93
CA GLY A 5 -3.75 -5.68 -11.17
C GLY A 5 -4.33 -4.38 -11.73
N ILE A 6 -4.10 -3.31 -11.02
CA ILE A 6 -4.42 -1.97 -11.48
C ILE A 6 -3.63 -1.71 -12.75
N GLU A 7 -4.31 -1.45 -13.85
CA GLU A 7 -3.69 -0.94 -15.05
C GLU A 7 -3.47 0.56 -14.85
N TYR A 8 -2.21 0.95 -14.84
CA TYR A 8 -1.82 2.33 -14.66
C TYR A 8 -1.71 3.01 -16.03
N ASP A 9 -2.60 3.93 -16.30
CA ASP A 9 -2.61 4.79 -17.49
C ASP A 9 -2.30 6.25 -17.13
N GLY A 10 -1.64 6.47 -15.99
CA GLY A 10 -1.28 7.77 -15.48
C GLY A 10 0.21 8.09 -15.62
N GLU A 11 0.56 9.34 -15.42
CA GLU A 11 1.94 9.83 -15.49
C GLU A 11 2.71 9.63 -14.18
N HIS A 12 2.00 9.33 -13.08
CA HIS A 12 2.56 9.29 -11.74
C HIS A 12 2.16 8.03 -10.98
N MET A 13 3.09 7.49 -10.19
CA MET A 13 2.87 6.24 -9.43
C MET A 13 1.66 6.29 -8.49
N CYS A 14 1.30 7.46 -7.97
CA CYS A 14 0.12 7.60 -7.10
C CYS A 14 -1.19 7.34 -7.83
N ASP A 15 -1.24 7.56 -9.13
CA ASP A 15 -2.47 7.48 -9.93
C ASP A 15 -3.04 6.07 -9.97
N GLN A 16 -2.20 5.05 -9.82
CA GLN A 16 -2.61 3.65 -9.78
C GLN A 16 -3.49 3.31 -8.57
N TYR A 17 -3.43 4.11 -7.51
CA TYR A 17 -4.19 3.88 -6.28
C TYR A 17 -5.51 4.63 -6.22
N PHE A 18 -5.85 5.39 -7.24
CA PHE A 18 -7.17 6.00 -7.34
C PHE A 18 -8.17 5.02 -7.93
N GLY A 19 -9.29 4.83 -7.27
CA GLY A 19 -10.29 3.84 -7.69
C GLY A 19 -10.82 4.06 -9.10
N HIS A 20 -10.85 5.30 -9.61
CA HIS A 20 -11.26 5.59 -10.99
C HIS A 20 -10.25 5.15 -12.06
N ASN A 21 -9.02 4.84 -11.67
CA ASN A 21 -8.00 4.24 -12.55
C ASN A 21 -7.91 2.71 -12.37
N ALA A 22 -8.68 2.15 -11.45
CA ALA A 22 -8.61 0.73 -11.14
C ALA A 22 -9.12 -0.13 -12.28
N ARG A 23 -8.34 -1.15 -12.66
CA ARG A 23 -8.76 -2.18 -13.61
C ARG A 23 -9.70 -3.16 -12.94
N THR A 24 -10.89 -3.30 -13.49
CA THR A 24 -11.96 -4.14 -12.93
C THR A 24 -11.88 -5.61 -13.38
N GLY A 25 -12.68 -6.48 -12.76
CA GLY A 25 -12.73 -7.91 -13.07
C GLY A 25 -11.74 -8.73 -12.24
N GLY A 26 -11.43 -8.27 -11.04
CA GLY A 26 -10.50 -8.93 -10.11
C GLY A 26 -11.13 -10.08 -9.32
N GLY A 27 -10.30 -10.72 -8.50
CA GLY A 27 -10.72 -11.76 -7.55
C GLY A 27 -9.64 -11.99 -6.52
N MET A 28 -10.02 -12.59 -5.39
CA MET A 28 -9.11 -12.98 -4.34
C MET A 28 -9.14 -14.49 -4.15
N TYR A 29 -7.95 -15.10 -4.08
CA TYR A 29 -7.81 -16.55 -4.12
C TYR A 29 -6.91 -17.03 -2.99
N ILE A 30 -7.26 -18.19 -2.45
CA ILE A 30 -6.38 -18.95 -1.56
C ILE A 30 -5.73 -20.07 -2.37
N LEU A 31 -4.42 -20.20 -2.25
CA LEU A 31 -3.67 -21.30 -2.79
C LEU A 31 -3.50 -22.36 -1.69
N LYS A 32 -4.26 -23.45 -1.79
CA LYS A 32 -4.15 -24.59 -0.88
C LYS A 32 -3.11 -25.59 -1.38
N ASN A 33 -2.50 -26.34 -0.47
CA ASN A 33 -1.55 -27.43 -0.79
C ASN A 33 -0.42 -26.99 -1.74
N PHE A 34 0.08 -25.77 -1.57
CA PHE A 34 1.01 -25.14 -2.52
C PHE A 34 2.30 -25.95 -2.76
N ALA A 35 2.75 -26.75 -1.77
CA ALA A 35 3.99 -27.53 -1.86
C ALA A 35 3.83 -28.88 -2.61
N THR A 36 2.62 -29.40 -2.74
CA THR A 36 2.41 -30.77 -3.26
C THR A 36 1.46 -30.81 -4.45
N ASN A 37 0.25 -30.31 -4.27
CA ASN A 37 -0.78 -30.26 -5.31
C ASN A 37 -1.55 -28.94 -5.19
N PRO A 38 -1.05 -27.84 -5.75
CA PRO A 38 -1.61 -26.51 -5.55
C PRO A 38 -3.03 -26.39 -6.11
N GLN A 39 -3.96 -26.00 -5.25
CA GLN A 39 -5.35 -25.75 -5.59
C GLN A 39 -5.71 -24.29 -5.36
N LYS A 40 -6.13 -23.62 -6.41
CA LYS A 40 -6.57 -22.22 -6.36
C LYS A 40 -8.07 -22.15 -6.07
N VAL A 41 -8.43 -21.58 -4.92
CA VAL A 41 -9.83 -21.42 -4.48
C VAL A 41 -10.20 -19.94 -4.51
N ASN A 42 -11.21 -19.59 -5.30
CA ASN A 42 -11.75 -18.22 -5.32
C ASN A 42 -12.67 -18.01 -4.12
N ILE A 43 -12.23 -17.23 -3.13
CA ILE A 43 -13.02 -16.94 -1.93
C ILE A 43 -14.03 -15.80 -2.14
N MET A 44 -14.00 -15.13 -3.28
CA MET A 44 -14.91 -14.03 -3.62
C MET A 44 -16.05 -14.45 -4.55
N SER A 45 -16.17 -15.73 -4.88
CA SER A 45 -17.21 -16.23 -5.79
C SER A 45 -18.59 -15.98 -5.21
N GLY A 46 -19.42 -15.23 -5.94
CA GLY A 46 -20.80 -14.90 -5.52
C GLY A 46 -20.91 -13.88 -4.38
N ILE A 47 -19.79 -13.37 -3.86
CA ILE A 47 -19.81 -12.37 -2.80
C ILE A 47 -20.21 -11.01 -3.35
N THR A 48 -21.15 -10.36 -2.68
CA THR A 48 -21.60 -9.00 -2.97
C THR A 48 -21.16 -8.02 -1.89
N VAL A 49 -21.10 -6.74 -2.23
CA VAL A 49 -20.87 -5.66 -1.27
C VAL A 49 -21.99 -5.69 -0.22
N PRO A 50 -21.67 -5.86 1.08
CA PRO A 50 -22.67 -6.17 2.10
C PRO A 50 -23.48 -4.96 2.57
N SER A 51 -22.95 -3.76 2.42
CA SER A 51 -23.58 -2.52 2.92
C SER A 51 -23.00 -1.27 2.26
N GLY A 52 -23.71 -0.15 2.40
CA GLY A 52 -23.27 1.18 1.99
C GLY A 52 -23.18 1.38 0.49
N THR A 53 -22.23 2.21 0.05
CA THR A 53 -22.02 2.52 -1.37
C THR A 53 -21.73 1.24 -2.17
N ASN A 54 -22.38 1.08 -3.31
CA ASN A 54 -22.33 -0.12 -4.17
C ASN A 54 -22.92 -1.40 -3.54
N MET A 55 -23.75 -1.31 -2.49
CA MET A 55 -24.41 -2.47 -1.89
C MET A 55 -25.08 -3.35 -2.93
N GLY A 56 -24.88 -4.67 -2.82
CA GLY A 56 -25.43 -5.68 -3.73
C GLY A 56 -24.61 -5.91 -5.01
N GLN A 57 -23.62 -5.06 -5.33
CA GLN A 57 -22.74 -5.29 -6.48
C GLN A 57 -21.84 -6.51 -6.22
N LEU A 58 -21.67 -7.37 -7.23
CA LEU A 58 -20.73 -8.47 -7.16
C LEU A 58 -19.30 -7.95 -7.02
N MET A 59 -18.57 -8.38 -5.99
CA MET A 59 -17.22 -7.87 -5.75
C MET A 59 -16.22 -8.31 -6.82
N THR A 60 -16.45 -9.42 -7.50
CA THR A 60 -15.62 -9.88 -8.64
C THR A 60 -15.71 -8.98 -9.87
N THR A 61 -16.67 -8.04 -9.91
CA THR A 61 -16.74 -7.02 -10.98
C THR A 61 -15.85 -5.81 -10.71
N GLY A 62 -15.32 -5.66 -9.51
CA GLY A 62 -14.43 -4.58 -9.11
C GLY A 62 -12.95 -4.97 -9.06
N THR A 63 -12.20 -4.23 -8.30
CA THR A 63 -10.75 -4.39 -8.12
C THR A 63 -10.41 -4.63 -6.65
N PHE A 64 -9.47 -5.54 -6.40
CA PHE A 64 -8.94 -5.86 -5.08
C PHE A 64 -7.50 -5.36 -4.95
N LEU A 65 -7.16 -4.81 -3.79
CA LEU A 65 -5.83 -4.26 -3.52
C LEU A 65 -5.35 -4.68 -2.13
N SER A 66 -4.08 -5.06 -2.04
CA SER A 66 -3.33 -5.27 -0.79
C SER A 66 -4.04 -6.12 0.27
N PRO A 67 -4.35 -7.40 -0.02
CA PRO A 67 -4.87 -8.29 1.00
C PRO A 67 -3.80 -8.58 2.06
N ASP A 68 -4.22 -8.60 3.32
CA ASP A 68 -3.38 -8.95 4.46
C ASP A 68 -4.10 -9.93 5.40
N LEU A 69 -3.38 -10.96 5.88
CA LEU A 69 -3.92 -12.02 6.70
C LEU A 69 -3.72 -11.71 8.18
N SER A 70 -4.77 -11.87 8.98
CA SER A 70 -4.69 -11.73 10.43
C SER A 70 -3.70 -12.70 11.07
N TYR A 71 -3.14 -12.33 12.22
CA TYR A 71 -2.14 -13.15 12.92
C TYR A 71 -2.63 -14.52 13.35
N ASP A 72 -3.95 -14.69 13.55
CA ASP A 72 -4.56 -15.99 13.82
C ASP A 72 -4.85 -16.82 12.57
N GLY A 73 -4.54 -16.26 11.38
CA GLY A 73 -4.73 -16.93 10.10
C GLY A 73 -6.18 -17.09 9.63
N LYS A 74 -7.15 -16.39 10.23
CA LYS A 74 -8.58 -16.65 9.99
C LYS A 74 -9.28 -15.58 9.15
N THR A 75 -8.77 -14.35 9.15
CA THR A 75 -9.42 -13.20 8.52
C THR A 75 -8.49 -12.47 7.58
N ILE A 76 -8.97 -12.12 6.41
CA ILE A 76 -8.25 -11.29 5.44
C ILE A 76 -8.87 -9.90 5.45
N VAL A 77 -8.05 -8.87 5.58
CA VAL A 77 -8.40 -7.47 5.32
C VAL A 77 -7.89 -7.08 3.94
N PHE A 78 -8.64 -6.28 3.20
CA PHE A 78 -8.27 -5.86 1.84
C PHE A 78 -8.98 -4.57 1.46
N ALA A 79 -8.45 -3.84 0.48
CA ALA A 79 -9.14 -2.73 -0.13
C ALA A 79 -9.86 -3.17 -1.41
N TRP A 80 -11.02 -2.58 -1.68
CA TRP A 80 -11.83 -2.86 -2.85
C TRP A 80 -12.47 -1.59 -3.41
N SER A 81 -12.54 -1.51 -4.74
CA SER A 81 -13.23 -0.46 -5.49
C SER A 81 -14.10 -1.10 -6.58
N SER A 82 -15.25 -0.49 -6.86
CA SER A 82 -16.03 -0.87 -8.03
C SER A 82 -15.32 -0.55 -9.35
N GLY A 83 -14.33 0.35 -9.32
CA GLY A 83 -13.72 0.91 -10.50
C GLY A 83 -14.67 1.86 -11.25
N GLY A 84 -14.24 2.37 -12.38
CA GLY A 84 -15.02 3.24 -13.24
C GLY A 84 -14.33 4.56 -13.55
N LYS A 85 -14.64 5.16 -14.70
CA LYS A 85 -13.89 6.29 -15.23
C LYS A 85 -14.26 7.66 -14.64
N GLU A 86 -15.32 7.73 -13.85
CA GLU A 86 -15.75 8.98 -13.22
C GLU A 86 -14.77 9.35 -12.10
N LYS A 87 -13.96 10.36 -12.36
CA LYS A 87 -12.93 10.81 -11.40
C LYS A 87 -13.58 11.26 -10.10
N TRP A 88 -12.99 10.81 -8.99
CA TRP A 88 -13.36 11.18 -7.63
C TRP A 88 -14.79 10.83 -7.19
N ALA A 89 -15.55 10.10 -8.01
CA ALA A 89 -16.87 9.66 -7.60
C ALA A 89 -16.79 8.70 -6.41
N ARG A 90 -17.62 8.91 -5.39
CA ARG A 90 -17.66 8.09 -4.16
C ARG A 90 -17.80 6.60 -4.46
N LYS A 91 -18.61 6.22 -5.45
CA LYS A 91 -18.79 4.82 -5.86
C LYS A 91 -17.50 4.14 -6.35
N ASN A 92 -16.52 4.92 -6.82
CA ASN A 92 -15.25 4.43 -7.34
C ASN A 92 -14.12 4.48 -6.30
N ARG A 93 -14.36 4.99 -5.09
CA ARG A 93 -13.34 5.01 -4.02
C ARG A 93 -12.96 3.62 -3.58
N PHE A 94 -11.71 3.44 -3.23
CA PHE A 94 -11.28 2.26 -2.49
C PHE A 94 -11.79 2.34 -1.06
N ASN A 95 -12.41 1.27 -0.61
CA ASN A 95 -12.81 1.10 0.78
C ASN A 95 -12.25 -0.21 1.33
N ILE A 96 -12.12 -0.29 2.66
CA ILE A 96 -11.57 -1.47 3.33
C ILE A 96 -12.69 -2.42 3.71
N PHE A 97 -12.44 -3.70 3.45
CA PHE A 97 -13.31 -4.82 3.79
C PHE A 97 -12.50 -5.89 4.53
N LYS A 98 -13.19 -6.76 5.23
CA LYS A 98 -12.62 -7.99 5.74
C LYS A 98 -13.53 -9.18 5.45
N ILE A 99 -12.92 -10.37 5.35
CA ILE A 99 -13.60 -11.64 5.07
C ILE A 99 -12.85 -12.77 5.76
N ASN A 100 -13.56 -13.83 6.16
CA ASN A 100 -12.92 -15.05 6.63
C ASN A 100 -12.23 -15.80 5.47
N ILE A 101 -11.19 -16.56 5.77
CA ILE A 101 -10.45 -17.34 4.76
C ILE A 101 -11.30 -18.40 4.05
N ASP A 102 -12.44 -18.78 4.62
CA ASP A 102 -13.41 -19.71 4.01
C ASP A 102 -14.41 -19.00 3.07
N GLY A 103 -14.32 -17.66 2.93
CA GLY A 103 -15.22 -16.86 2.10
C GLY A 103 -16.49 -16.41 2.82
N THR A 104 -16.62 -16.66 4.11
CA THR A 104 -17.77 -16.21 4.92
C THR A 104 -17.50 -14.89 5.64
N GLY A 105 -18.52 -14.27 6.22
CA GLY A 105 -18.37 -13.13 7.13
C GLY A 105 -17.83 -11.86 6.48
N ILE A 106 -18.12 -11.63 5.19
CA ILE A 106 -17.76 -10.37 4.53
C ILE A 106 -18.32 -9.17 5.30
N LYS A 107 -17.47 -8.21 5.61
CA LYS A 107 -17.85 -6.97 6.28
C LYS A 107 -17.13 -5.80 5.64
N ARG A 108 -17.86 -4.71 5.37
CA ARG A 108 -17.30 -3.41 5.03
C ARG A 108 -16.84 -2.70 6.30
N LEU A 109 -15.65 -2.14 6.28
CA LEU A 109 -15.07 -1.41 7.42
C LEU A 109 -15.07 0.11 7.21
N THR A 110 -14.95 0.58 5.96
CA THR A 110 -15.01 2.01 5.64
C THR A 110 -15.98 2.28 4.49
N ASP A 111 -16.68 3.41 4.52
CA ASP A 111 -17.65 3.85 3.50
C ASP A 111 -17.76 5.38 3.48
N GLU A 112 -16.67 6.06 3.23
CA GLU A 112 -16.64 7.51 3.17
C GLU A 112 -16.17 7.98 1.78
N ASP A 113 -16.17 9.29 1.53
CA ASP A 113 -15.70 9.86 0.27
C ASP A 113 -14.17 10.03 0.25
N HIS A 114 -13.47 8.96 0.63
CA HIS A 114 -12.03 8.86 0.69
C HIS A 114 -11.55 7.56 0.06
N ASP A 115 -10.33 7.56 -0.48
CA ASP A 115 -9.66 6.34 -0.86
C ASP A 115 -8.94 5.78 0.37
N ASP A 116 -9.31 4.57 0.78
CA ASP A 116 -8.71 3.81 1.87
C ASP A 116 -8.04 2.58 1.27
N ILE A 117 -6.72 2.50 1.35
CA ILE A 117 -5.89 1.50 0.65
C ILE A 117 -4.84 0.88 1.57
N HIS A 118 -4.20 -0.17 1.11
CA HIS A 118 -3.08 -0.84 1.76
C HIS A 118 -3.32 -1.19 3.23
N PRO A 119 -4.43 -1.85 3.59
CA PRO A 119 -4.64 -2.27 4.97
C PRO A 119 -3.63 -3.34 5.38
N CYS A 120 -3.19 -3.30 6.65
CA CYS A 120 -2.44 -4.38 7.27
C CYS A 120 -2.84 -4.56 8.75
N TRP A 121 -2.82 -5.80 9.22
CA TRP A 121 -3.11 -6.12 10.60
C TRP A 121 -1.95 -5.73 11.51
N LEU A 122 -2.28 -5.11 12.64
CA LEU A 122 -1.33 -4.86 13.74
C LEU A 122 -1.40 -5.98 14.78
N PRO A 123 -0.31 -6.26 15.50
CA PRO A 123 -0.32 -7.24 16.60
C PRO A 123 -1.36 -6.94 17.68
N SER A 124 -1.74 -5.68 17.85
CA SER A 124 -2.80 -5.25 18.77
C SER A 124 -4.22 -5.65 18.34
N GLY A 125 -4.38 -6.22 17.13
CA GLY A 125 -5.69 -6.48 16.52
C GLY A 125 -6.33 -5.25 15.84
N ARG A 126 -5.68 -4.10 15.83
CA ARG A 126 -6.07 -2.97 14.99
C ARG A 126 -5.64 -3.20 13.53
N ILE A 127 -6.12 -2.38 12.65
CA ILE A 127 -5.76 -2.38 11.22
C ILE A 127 -5.12 -1.02 10.93
N ALA A 128 -3.87 -1.01 10.46
CA ALA A 128 -3.27 0.17 9.87
C ALA A 128 -3.61 0.23 8.38
N PHE A 129 -3.74 1.43 7.82
CA PHE A 129 -4.06 1.63 6.42
C PHE A 129 -3.67 3.03 5.95
N ILE A 130 -3.70 3.26 4.68
CA ILE A 130 -3.44 4.56 4.05
C ILE A 130 -4.76 5.18 3.62
N SER A 131 -4.93 6.48 3.85
CA SER A 131 -6.18 7.18 3.56
C SER A 131 -5.95 8.58 3.04
N THR A 132 -6.89 9.04 2.19
CA THR A 132 -6.96 10.43 1.74
C THR A 132 -7.81 11.34 2.67
N ARG A 133 -8.26 10.84 3.85
CA ARG A 133 -9.14 11.55 4.81
C ARG A 133 -8.61 12.89 5.27
N ARG A 134 -7.29 12.99 5.44
CA ARG A 134 -6.67 14.22 5.91
C ARG A 134 -6.93 15.39 4.95
N GLY A 135 -7.22 15.10 3.69
CA GLY A 135 -7.29 16.11 2.65
C GLY A 135 -5.89 16.64 2.29
N GLY A 136 -5.84 17.79 1.64
CA GLY A 136 -4.61 18.35 1.10
C GLY A 136 -4.36 17.89 -0.33
N TYR A 137 -3.27 18.36 -0.91
CA TYR A 137 -2.95 18.10 -2.31
C TYR A 137 -1.46 17.78 -2.47
N GLY A 138 -1.19 16.72 -3.22
CA GLY A 138 0.17 16.40 -3.64
C GLY A 138 0.78 17.53 -4.48
N ARG A 139 2.10 17.70 -4.38
CA ARG A 139 2.81 18.81 -5.02
C ARG A 139 3.31 18.51 -6.42
N CYS A 140 3.28 17.25 -6.85
CA CYS A 140 3.85 16.85 -8.14
C CYS A 140 3.05 17.44 -9.31
N HIS A 141 3.74 18.10 -10.22
CA HIS A 141 3.18 18.69 -11.44
C HIS A 141 1.96 19.60 -11.23
N GLN A 142 1.85 20.25 -10.07
CA GLN A 142 0.72 21.14 -9.73
C GLN A 142 -0.65 20.44 -9.83
N ARG A 143 -0.66 19.12 -9.71
CA ARG A 143 -1.90 18.32 -9.83
C ARG A 143 -2.68 18.37 -8.51
N PRO A 144 -3.99 18.60 -8.55
CA PRO A 144 -4.85 18.54 -7.37
C PRO A 144 -5.15 17.07 -7.02
N VAL A 145 -4.14 16.32 -6.60
CA VAL A 145 -4.31 14.95 -6.14
C VAL A 145 -4.26 14.92 -4.61
N PRO A 146 -5.17 14.18 -3.96
CA PRO A 146 -5.20 14.13 -2.50
C PRO A 146 -3.95 13.47 -1.93
N ASN A 147 -3.57 13.88 -0.73
CA ASN A 147 -2.50 13.24 0.01
C ASN A 147 -2.95 11.92 0.61
N TYR A 148 -2.07 10.93 0.56
CA TYR A 148 -2.22 9.63 1.22
C TYR A 148 -1.39 9.61 2.50
N THR A 149 -2.02 9.42 3.64
CA THR A 149 -1.31 9.35 4.94
C THR A 149 -1.76 8.15 5.76
N LEU A 150 -0.94 7.79 6.76
CA LEU A 150 -1.12 6.61 7.59
C LEU A 150 -2.22 6.82 8.64
N TYR A 151 -3.10 5.85 8.75
CA TYR A 151 -4.20 5.76 9.72
C TYR A 151 -4.24 4.39 10.39
N SER A 152 -4.98 4.27 11.48
CA SER A 152 -5.38 2.99 12.04
C SER A 152 -6.84 3.01 12.49
N MET A 153 -7.46 1.83 12.57
CA MET A 153 -8.82 1.62 13.08
C MET A 153 -8.92 0.34 13.88
N LYS A 154 -9.98 0.19 14.67
CA LYS A 154 -10.32 -1.11 15.25
C LYS A 154 -10.75 -2.11 14.18
N SER A 155 -10.65 -3.40 14.47
CA SER A 155 -10.99 -4.46 13.52
C SER A 155 -12.47 -4.51 13.11
N ASP A 156 -13.32 -3.74 13.78
CA ASP A 156 -14.73 -3.59 13.42
C ASP A 156 -15.02 -2.37 12.51
N GLY A 157 -13.99 -1.57 12.19
CA GLY A 157 -14.07 -0.36 11.37
C GLY A 157 -14.29 0.92 12.17
N THR A 158 -14.37 0.85 13.50
CA THR A 158 -14.55 2.02 14.37
C THR A 158 -13.22 2.60 14.85
N ASP A 159 -13.25 3.76 15.52
CA ASP A 159 -12.10 4.39 16.15
C ASP A 159 -10.95 4.63 15.17
N ILE A 160 -11.25 5.32 14.06
CA ILE A 160 -10.27 5.69 13.04
C ILE A 160 -9.40 6.83 13.59
N ILE A 161 -8.08 6.61 13.62
CA ILE A 161 -7.09 7.54 14.15
C ILE A 161 -6.06 7.85 13.07
N CYS A 162 -5.76 9.14 12.87
CA CYS A 162 -4.65 9.57 12.03
C CYS A 162 -3.32 9.28 12.74
N LEU A 163 -2.42 8.54 12.12
CA LEU A 163 -1.10 8.21 12.65
C LEU A 163 0.00 9.10 12.08
N SER A 164 -0.23 9.71 10.92
CA SER A 164 0.74 10.60 10.28
C SER A 164 0.10 11.89 9.79
N TYR A 165 0.73 13.00 10.11
CA TYR A 165 0.36 14.33 9.66
C TYR A 165 1.29 14.84 8.55
N HIS A 166 1.96 13.91 7.88
CA HIS A 166 2.85 14.22 6.77
C HIS A 166 2.10 14.90 5.61
N GLU A 167 2.74 15.85 4.95
CA GLU A 167 2.11 16.67 3.91
C GLU A 167 2.18 16.08 2.49
N THR A 168 2.92 15.00 2.31
CA THR A 168 3.01 14.26 1.05
C THR A 168 2.48 12.84 1.21
N ASN A 169 2.92 11.89 0.40
CA ASN A 169 2.28 10.60 0.31
C ASN A 169 3.03 9.50 1.07
N GLU A 170 2.28 8.63 1.69
CA GLU A 170 2.73 7.41 2.36
C GLU A 170 2.01 6.20 1.76
N PHE A 171 2.71 5.06 1.65
CA PHE A 171 2.18 3.86 1.00
C PHE A 171 2.66 2.57 1.66
N HIS A 172 1.96 1.48 1.41
CA HIS A 172 2.36 0.11 1.69
C HIS A 172 2.81 -0.17 3.12
N PRO A 173 2.04 0.20 4.15
CA PRO A 173 2.40 -0.13 5.52
C PRO A 173 2.48 -1.65 5.69
N SER A 174 3.42 -2.09 6.51
CA SER A 174 3.50 -3.46 7.01
C SER A 174 4.15 -3.48 8.39
N VAL A 175 4.11 -4.61 9.07
CA VAL A 175 4.64 -4.75 10.43
C VAL A 175 6.01 -5.42 10.38
N MET A 176 6.97 -4.82 11.09
CA MET A 176 8.31 -5.38 11.31
C MET A 176 8.29 -6.45 12.40
N ASN A 177 9.37 -7.25 12.47
CA ASN A 177 9.52 -8.27 13.51
C ASN A 177 9.53 -7.71 14.95
N ASP A 178 9.87 -6.45 15.12
CA ASP A 178 9.85 -5.74 16.41
C ASP A 178 8.52 -5.04 16.72
N GLY A 179 7.52 -5.18 15.82
CA GLY A 179 6.19 -4.62 15.98
C GLY A 179 6.01 -3.20 15.46
N ARG A 180 7.06 -2.52 15.00
CA ARG A 180 6.95 -1.20 14.36
C ARG A 180 6.26 -1.32 12.99
N LEU A 181 5.67 -0.23 12.55
CA LEU A 181 5.21 -0.07 11.16
C LEU A 181 6.40 0.32 10.28
N VAL A 182 6.53 -0.32 9.14
CA VAL A 182 7.40 0.08 8.04
C VAL A 182 6.55 0.45 6.84
N TYR A 183 6.88 1.53 6.16
CA TYR A 183 6.10 2.05 5.03
C TYR A 183 6.97 2.84 4.08
N THR A 184 6.53 3.01 2.85
CA THR A 184 7.13 3.94 1.89
C THR A 184 6.63 5.34 2.17
N ARG A 185 7.53 6.31 2.32
CA ARG A 185 7.20 7.72 2.41
C ARG A 185 7.82 8.48 1.26
N TRP A 186 7.01 9.28 0.61
CA TRP A 186 7.46 10.20 -0.42
C TRP A 186 7.54 11.62 0.11
N ASP A 187 8.75 12.14 0.15
CA ASP A 187 9.04 13.52 0.52
C ASP A 187 9.28 14.37 -0.74
N TYR A 188 8.23 15.02 -1.24
CA TYR A 188 8.33 15.93 -2.38
C TYR A 188 8.67 17.34 -1.91
N ILE A 189 9.91 17.54 -1.52
CA ILE A 189 10.47 18.80 -1.08
C ILE A 189 11.81 19.06 -1.78
N ASP A 190 12.44 20.19 -1.52
CA ASP A 190 13.62 20.71 -2.24
C ASP A 190 14.83 19.78 -2.36
N ARG A 191 14.85 18.66 -1.68
CA ARG A 191 16.01 17.77 -1.64
C ARG A 191 16.14 16.88 -2.85
N ASP A 192 15.08 16.20 -3.24
CA ASP A 192 15.14 15.20 -4.31
C ASP A 192 13.74 14.87 -4.83
N LEU A 193 13.13 15.83 -5.41
CA LEU A 193 11.77 15.85 -5.97
C LEU A 193 11.13 14.48 -6.19
N ALA A 194 11.65 13.73 -7.15
CA ALA A 194 11.06 12.48 -7.60
C ALA A 194 11.70 11.24 -6.94
N ALA A 195 12.92 11.32 -6.43
CA ALA A 195 13.67 10.18 -5.94
C ALA A 195 13.55 9.95 -4.42
N ALA A 196 12.81 10.80 -3.71
CA ALA A 196 12.65 10.67 -2.25
C ALA A 196 11.46 9.77 -1.86
N HIS A 197 11.37 8.57 -2.44
CA HIS A 197 10.40 7.53 -2.07
C HIS A 197 11.10 6.42 -1.32
N HIS A 198 11.34 6.62 -0.02
CA HIS A 198 12.16 5.71 0.76
C HIS A 198 11.40 5.06 1.91
N ILE A 199 12.07 4.12 2.54
CA ILE A 199 11.51 3.34 3.63
C ILE A 199 11.62 4.11 4.95
N TRP A 200 10.50 4.26 5.60
CA TRP A 200 10.34 4.87 6.92
C TRP A 200 9.73 3.88 7.91
N VAL A 201 9.93 4.15 9.18
CA VAL A 201 9.33 3.40 10.28
C VAL A 201 8.72 4.34 11.31
N CYS A 202 7.69 3.85 11.98
CA CYS A 202 7.15 4.50 13.18
C CYS A 202 6.63 3.44 14.17
N ASN A 203 6.31 3.86 15.38
CA ASN A 203 5.56 3.04 16.30
C ASN A 203 4.12 2.79 15.79
N PRO A 204 3.43 1.72 16.23
CA PRO A 204 2.06 1.42 15.80
C PRO A 204 1.02 2.52 16.09
N ASP A 205 1.34 3.45 16.99
CA ASP A 205 0.54 4.63 17.34
C ASP A 205 0.91 5.89 16.53
N GLY A 206 1.85 5.76 15.56
CA GLY A 206 2.33 6.86 14.72
C GLY A 206 3.45 7.69 15.35
N THR A 207 3.84 7.43 16.58
CA THR A 207 4.95 8.15 17.23
C THR A 207 6.32 7.71 16.70
N ASN A 208 7.35 8.56 16.92
CA ASN A 208 8.72 8.29 16.52
C ASN A 208 8.90 7.94 15.02
N PRO A 209 8.32 8.71 14.07
CA PRO A 209 8.56 8.49 12.66
C PRO A 209 10.02 8.83 12.32
N ARG A 210 10.69 7.92 11.62
CA ARG A 210 12.07 8.11 11.19
C ARG A 210 12.38 7.35 9.92
N SER A 211 13.35 7.86 9.17
CA SER A 211 13.92 7.14 8.04
C SER A 211 14.51 5.80 8.50
N TYR A 212 14.32 4.77 7.69
CA TYR A 212 14.88 3.46 7.90
C TYR A 212 15.98 3.14 6.89
N HIS A 213 15.77 3.52 5.61
CA HIS A 213 16.69 3.25 4.52
C HIS A 213 16.54 4.29 3.41
N GLY A 214 17.64 4.61 2.73
CA GLY A 214 17.63 5.37 1.46
C GLY A 214 17.39 6.86 1.58
N ASN A 215 17.27 7.42 2.79
CA ASN A 215 16.98 8.84 2.97
C ASN A 215 18.27 9.68 2.86
N TYR A 216 18.63 10.07 1.63
CA TYR A 216 19.78 10.93 1.33
C TYR A 216 21.15 10.32 1.65
N ALA A 217 21.25 9.02 1.56
CA ALA A 217 22.47 8.28 1.88
C ALA A 217 23.67 8.59 0.98
N LEU A 218 23.45 9.20 -0.18
CA LEU A 218 24.51 9.46 -1.14
C LEU A 218 24.67 10.95 -1.44
N PRO A 219 25.90 11.45 -1.58
CA PRO A 219 26.15 12.79 -2.09
C PRO A 219 25.58 12.93 -3.52
N PHE A 220 24.80 13.97 -3.76
CA PHE A 220 24.22 14.26 -5.07
C PHE A 220 25.25 14.42 -6.19
N ASN A 221 26.47 14.81 -5.87
CA ASN A 221 27.55 15.00 -6.83
C ASN A 221 28.09 13.68 -7.39
N THR A 222 27.74 12.53 -6.82
CA THR A 222 28.11 11.21 -7.36
C THR A 222 27.03 10.62 -8.25
N ILE A 223 25.87 11.26 -8.34
CA ILE A 223 24.76 10.86 -9.18
C ILE A 223 24.84 11.69 -10.46
N GLU A 224 25.43 11.17 -11.52
CA GLU A 224 25.25 11.77 -12.84
C GLU A 224 23.79 11.69 -13.26
N LYS A 225 23.35 12.68 -13.97
CA LYS A 225 21.99 13.17 -14.18
C LYS A 225 20.94 12.13 -14.56
N PHE A 226 21.24 10.88 -14.91
CA PHE A 226 20.29 9.78 -15.18
C PHE A 226 20.98 8.40 -15.28
N GLY A 227 22.13 8.24 -14.69
CA GLY A 227 22.82 6.97 -14.63
C GLY A 227 24.14 7.14 -13.90
N ILE A 228 24.49 6.17 -13.11
CA ILE A 228 25.75 6.16 -12.39
C ILE A 228 26.68 5.26 -13.19
N PRO A 229 27.71 5.81 -13.85
CA PRO A 229 28.54 5.04 -14.76
C PRO A 229 29.30 3.91 -14.11
N ASP A 230 29.59 4.00 -12.82
CA ASP A 230 30.44 3.04 -12.12
C ASP A 230 29.67 2.06 -11.22
N GLY A 231 28.34 2.17 -11.19
CA GLY A 231 27.48 1.29 -10.39
C GLY A 231 27.53 1.51 -8.88
N ARG A 232 28.37 2.44 -8.40
CA ARG A 232 28.44 2.78 -6.98
C ARG A 232 27.34 3.75 -6.62
N GLY A 233 26.67 3.47 -5.50
CA GLY A 233 25.64 4.34 -4.99
C GLY A 233 24.36 4.37 -5.83
N GLN A 234 24.10 3.37 -6.64
CA GLN A 234 22.84 3.21 -7.35
C GLN A 234 21.75 2.84 -6.33
N ARG A 235 20.96 3.82 -5.95
CA ARG A 235 19.72 3.56 -5.25
C ARG A 235 18.54 3.66 -6.21
N PRO A 236 17.46 2.91 -5.94
CA PRO A 236 16.23 3.05 -6.71
C PRO A 236 15.63 4.45 -6.50
N TRP A 237 14.88 4.94 -7.48
CA TRP A 237 14.11 6.17 -7.34
C TRP A 237 13.00 6.03 -6.30
N ALA A 238 12.52 4.81 -6.13
CA ALA A 238 11.51 4.50 -5.16
C ALA A 238 11.63 3.07 -4.63
N GLU A 239 11.30 2.89 -3.36
CA GLU A 239 11.27 1.61 -2.67
C GLU A 239 9.85 1.36 -2.17
N TYR A 240 9.26 0.24 -2.59
CA TYR A 240 7.86 -0.08 -2.35
C TYR A 240 7.68 -1.41 -1.65
N ASN A 241 6.54 -1.57 -0.97
CA ASN A 241 6.09 -2.85 -0.43
C ASN A 241 7.12 -3.54 0.48
N ALA A 242 7.79 -2.79 1.35
CA ALA A 242 8.74 -3.36 2.29
C ALA A 242 8.07 -4.41 3.18
N ARG A 243 8.75 -5.56 3.37
CA ARG A 243 8.30 -6.67 4.20
C ARG A 243 9.47 -7.18 5.04
N ALA A 244 9.24 -7.38 6.32
CA ALA A 244 10.23 -7.98 7.20
C ALA A 244 10.45 -9.45 6.86
N ILE A 245 11.70 -9.88 6.86
CA ILE A 245 12.05 -11.29 6.76
C ILE A 245 11.95 -11.89 8.17
N PRO A 246 11.11 -12.92 8.38
CA PRO A 246 10.94 -13.53 9.70
C PRO A 246 12.27 -13.97 10.31
N GLY A 247 12.49 -13.62 11.58
CA GLY A 247 13.70 -13.98 12.32
C GLY A 247 14.98 -13.26 11.86
N SER A 248 14.87 -12.14 11.15
CA SER A 248 15.99 -11.35 10.62
C SER A 248 15.79 -9.86 10.86
N SER A 249 16.88 -9.07 10.88
CA SER A 249 16.86 -7.62 10.81
C SER A 249 16.59 -7.07 9.40
N LYS A 250 16.57 -7.95 8.39
CA LYS A 250 16.48 -7.58 6.98
C LYS A 250 15.05 -7.38 6.52
N LEU A 251 14.90 -6.52 5.50
CA LEU A 251 13.65 -6.33 4.75
C LEU A 251 13.86 -6.75 3.29
N ILE A 252 12.77 -7.14 2.64
CA ILE A 252 12.67 -7.16 1.18
C ILE A 252 11.77 -6.02 0.74
N ALA A 253 12.08 -5.40 -0.39
CA ALA A 253 11.27 -4.35 -0.99
C ALA A 253 11.33 -4.46 -2.52
N VAL A 254 10.47 -3.70 -3.20
CA VAL A 254 10.53 -3.54 -4.65
C VAL A 254 11.19 -2.21 -4.96
N ALA A 255 12.27 -2.24 -5.70
CA ALA A 255 12.96 -1.07 -6.25
C ALA A 255 12.35 -0.71 -7.60
N GLY A 256 11.84 0.50 -7.75
CA GLY A 256 11.15 0.90 -8.97
C GLY A 256 11.25 2.39 -9.31
N PRO A 257 10.66 2.80 -10.43
CA PRO A 257 10.64 4.19 -10.86
C PRO A 257 9.59 5.01 -10.11
N HIS A 258 9.75 6.32 -10.13
CA HIS A 258 8.77 7.28 -9.67
C HIS A 258 7.65 7.51 -10.70
N HIS A 259 7.99 7.60 -11.97
CA HIS A 259 7.06 7.72 -13.08
C HIS A 259 6.84 6.38 -13.79
N GLY A 260 5.65 6.15 -14.26
CA GLY A 260 5.26 4.91 -14.91
C GLY A 260 4.73 3.86 -13.93
N GLN A 261 4.82 2.60 -14.31
CA GLN A 261 4.30 1.49 -13.51
C GLN A 261 5.24 1.17 -12.34
N SER A 262 4.67 0.97 -11.15
CA SER A 262 5.41 0.67 -9.92
C SER A 262 5.79 -0.80 -9.83
N PHE A 263 6.58 -1.26 -10.79
CA PHE A 263 7.22 -2.56 -10.73
C PHE A 263 8.72 -2.41 -10.97
N GLY A 264 9.49 -3.36 -10.47
CA GLY A 264 10.94 -3.31 -10.57
C GLY A 264 11.59 -4.54 -9.96
N SER A 265 12.84 -4.42 -9.58
CA SER A 265 13.60 -5.51 -8.97
C SER A 265 13.24 -5.68 -7.50
N ILE A 266 13.26 -6.92 -7.01
CA ILE A 266 13.26 -7.20 -5.58
C ILE A 266 14.64 -6.90 -5.03
N ILE A 267 14.69 -6.09 -3.99
CA ILE A 267 15.92 -5.74 -3.26
C ILE A 267 15.87 -6.26 -1.84
N LEU A 268 17.07 -6.53 -1.31
CA LEU A 268 17.29 -6.86 0.10
C LEU A 268 17.86 -5.63 0.80
N ILE A 269 17.17 -5.16 1.83
CA ILE A 269 17.62 -4.06 2.68
C ILE A 269 18.20 -4.67 3.95
N ASN A 270 19.45 -4.36 4.23
CA ASN A 270 20.17 -4.84 5.43
C ASN A 270 20.64 -3.66 6.26
N GLN A 271 20.03 -3.43 7.42
CA GLN A 271 20.40 -2.35 8.33
C GLN A 271 21.80 -2.48 8.94
N ASP A 272 22.38 -3.70 8.92
CA ASP A 272 23.73 -3.92 9.47
C ASP A 272 24.82 -3.38 8.52
N ILE A 273 24.45 -2.98 7.33
CA ILE A 273 25.32 -2.32 6.34
C ILE A 273 24.94 -0.85 6.32
N PRO A 274 25.85 0.07 6.65
CA PRO A 274 25.58 1.50 6.53
C PRO A 274 25.19 1.88 5.09
N ASP A 275 24.30 2.87 4.98
CA ASP A 275 24.02 3.55 3.72
C ASP A 275 25.20 4.49 3.41
N ASP A 276 26.29 3.98 2.87
CA ASP A 276 27.47 4.76 2.46
C ASP A 276 27.25 5.49 1.13
#